data_8004192e4f3537c29d0180628d99d560
#
_entry.id   8004192e4f3537c29d0180628d99d560
#
_cell.length_a   1.000
_cell.length_b   1.000
_cell.length_c   1.000
_cell.angle_alpha   90.00
_cell.angle_beta   90.00
_cell.angle_gamma   90.00
#
_symmetry.space_group_name_H-M   'P 1'
#
loop_
_entity.id
_entity.type
_entity.pdbx_description
1 polymer ?
#
loop_
_entity_poly.entity_id
_entity_poly.type
_entity_poly.pdbx_seq_one_letter_code
_entity_poly.pdbx_strand_id
1 'polypeptide(L)'
;GSTADPTADPTPAPVERLEIQGHRGARGLLPENTIPGFVLALREGADVLEMDLCISADGQVIVSHEPWMNHEMCRTPEGRDITAEEARSFNLRAMTAGQIADFDCGLRPHPRFPDQRHLPAHKPTLAEVVQVIETVPLLDGAPVRYNLEIKHKPEYEPQFCPDAATFARLVIAEVQRLGIGERTCIQSFSSAALEAVHEQAPDWTTAWLLDSDCPVEAQLDKLSFRPHIY
;
A
#
# COMPACT_ATOMS: atom_id res chain seq x y z
N GLY A 1 -58.98 -11.72 6.00
CA GLY A 1 -58.37 -10.48 6.36
C GLY A 1 -57.28 -10.71 7.38
N SER A 2 -56.01 -10.61 6.95
CA SER A 2 -54.88 -10.61 7.89
C SER A 2 -54.57 -9.15 8.21
N THR A 3 -54.84 -8.76 9.46
CA THR A 3 -54.50 -7.42 9.97
C THR A 3 -53.03 -7.45 10.36
N ALA A 4 -52.24 -6.63 9.70
CA ALA A 4 -50.85 -6.35 10.08
C ALA A 4 -50.85 -5.66 11.44
N ASP A 5 -49.97 -6.11 12.34
CA ASP A 5 -49.73 -5.54 13.65
C ASP A 5 -49.08 -4.16 13.52
N PRO A 6 -49.72 -3.06 14.00
CA PRO A 6 -49.19 -1.70 13.82
C PRO A 6 -48.08 -1.34 14.84
N THR A 7 -47.59 -2.29 15.65
CA THR A 7 -46.59 -2.05 16.70
C THR A 7 -45.21 -2.60 16.40
N ALA A 8 -44.95 -3.05 15.16
CA ALA A 8 -43.59 -3.40 14.76
C ALA A 8 -42.73 -2.13 14.69
N ASP A 9 -41.85 -1.95 15.67
CA ASP A 9 -40.84 -0.93 15.69
C ASP A 9 -40.00 -1.03 14.37
N PRO A 10 -39.82 0.05 13.62
CA PRO A 10 -39.04 -0.03 12.37
C PRO A 10 -37.64 -0.53 12.73
N THR A 11 -37.26 -1.64 12.14
CA THR A 11 -35.88 -2.13 12.25
C THR A 11 -34.95 -0.97 11.88
N PRO A 12 -34.06 -0.54 12.80
CA PRO A 12 -33.16 0.58 12.48
C PRO A 12 -32.40 0.24 11.21
N ALA A 13 -32.31 1.21 10.29
CA ALA A 13 -31.51 1.07 9.09
C ALA A 13 -30.08 0.67 9.51
N PRO A 14 -29.43 -0.23 8.77
CA PRO A 14 -28.07 -0.63 9.09
C PRO A 14 -27.23 0.65 9.16
N VAL A 15 -26.61 0.89 10.30
CA VAL A 15 -25.62 1.97 10.45
C VAL A 15 -24.50 1.63 9.50
N GLU A 16 -24.31 2.42 8.45
CA GLU A 16 -23.15 2.28 7.57
C GLU A 16 -21.91 2.47 8.43
N ARG A 17 -21.19 1.38 8.67
CA ARG A 17 -19.93 1.41 9.39
C ARG A 17 -18.89 2.10 8.50
N LEU A 18 -18.20 3.09 9.05
CA LEU A 18 -17.07 3.71 8.37
C LEU A 18 -15.95 2.68 8.17
N GLU A 19 -15.40 2.66 6.97
CA GLU A 19 -14.22 1.88 6.65
C GLU A 19 -12.98 2.59 7.21
N ILE A 20 -12.15 1.84 7.93
CA ILE A 20 -10.90 2.35 8.49
C ILE A 20 -9.73 1.77 7.69
N GLN A 21 -8.93 2.64 7.07
CA GLN A 21 -7.73 2.26 6.37
C GLN A 21 -6.47 2.58 7.19
N GLY A 22 -5.61 1.59 7.40
CA GLY A 22 -4.31 1.76 8.02
C GLY A 22 -3.30 2.28 6.99
N HIS A 23 -3.08 3.61 6.95
CA HIS A 23 -2.14 4.27 6.03
C HIS A 23 -0.70 3.87 6.33
N ARG A 24 -0.09 3.08 5.43
CA ARG A 24 1.21 2.43 5.61
C ARG A 24 1.27 1.56 6.88
N GLY A 25 0.15 0.98 7.28
CA GLY A 25 -0.04 0.31 8.56
C GLY A 25 -0.44 1.29 9.67
N ALA A 26 0.19 1.15 10.84
CA ALA A 26 -0.01 2.04 12.00
C ALA A 26 1.20 2.96 12.19
N ARG A 27 1.57 3.77 11.16
CA ARG A 27 2.85 4.50 11.09
C ARG A 27 3.09 5.49 12.23
N GLY A 28 2.05 5.96 12.88
CA GLY A 28 2.19 6.82 14.07
C GLY A 28 2.68 6.07 15.31
N LEU A 29 2.53 4.74 15.34
CA LEU A 29 2.81 3.88 16.49
C LEU A 29 3.95 2.87 16.25
N LEU A 30 4.10 2.40 15.01
CA LEU A 30 5.18 1.48 14.58
C LEU A 30 5.69 1.91 13.20
N PRO A 31 6.90 1.46 12.80
CA PRO A 31 7.49 1.84 11.52
C PRO A 31 6.57 1.57 10.34
N GLU A 32 6.49 2.54 9.43
CA GLU A 32 5.64 2.47 8.24
C GLU A 32 6.01 1.33 7.29
N ASN A 33 5.01 0.79 6.58
CA ASN A 33 5.21 -0.25 5.55
C ASN A 33 6.01 -1.45 6.07
N THR A 34 5.78 -1.83 7.33
CA THR A 34 6.40 -3.00 7.97
C THR A 34 5.34 -3.99 8.42
N ILE A 35 5.71 -5.26 8.49
CA ILE A 35 4.80 -6.32 8.94
C ILE A 35 4.27 -6.03 10.36
N PRO A 36 5.10 -5.67 11.35
CA PRO A 36 4.59 -5.31 12.68
C PRO A 36 3.60 -4.14 12.65
N GLY A 37 3.86 -3.13 11.82
CA GLY A 37 2.97 -1.99 11.64
C GLY A 37 1.61 -2.37 11.06
N PHE A 38 1.57 -3.26 10.09
CA PHE A 38 0.32 -3.78 9.52
C PHE A 38 -0.46 -4.64 10.51
N VAL A 39 0.21 -5.52 11.23
CA VAL A 39 -0.43 -6.34 12.28
C VAL A 39 -1.06 -5.46 13.35
N LEU A 40 -0.35 -4.42 13.79
CA LEU A 40 -0.90 -3.48 14.77
C LEU A 40 -2.13 -2.75 14.21
N ALA A 41 -2.09 -2.27 12.96
CA ALA A 41 -3.23 -1.59 12.34
C ALA A 41 -4.50 -2.45 12.38
N LEU A 42 -4.40 -3.74 12.07
CA LEU A 42 -5.54 -4.66 12.14
C LEU A 42 -6.05 -4.84 13.58
N ARG A 43 -5.15 -4.94 14.55
CA ARG A 43 -5.52 -5.07 15.97
C ARG A 43 -6.19 -3.82 16.52
N GLU A 44 -5.84 -2.65 15.99
CA GLU A 44 -6.47 -1.37 16.30
C GLU A 44 -7.78 -1.12 15.53
N GLY A 45 -8.21 -2.07 14.70
CA GLY A 45 -9.52 -2.06 14.05
C GLY A 45 -9.53 -1.56 12.60
N ALA A 46 -8.40 -1.52 11.92
CA ALA A 46 -8.37 -1.24 10.49
C ALA A 46 -9.05 -2.37 9.70
N ASP A 47 -9.85 -2.02 8.71
CA ASP A 47 -10.53 -2.92 7.79
C ASP A 47 -9.71 -3.17 6.53
N VAL A 48 -8.92 -2.17 6.15
CA VAL A 48 -8.09 -2.14 4.95
C VAL A 48 -6.67 -1.77 5.35
N LEU A 49 -5.70 -2.48 4.79
CA LEU A 49 -4.29 -2.09 4.87
C LEU A 49 -3.92 -1.35 3.59
N GLU A 50 -3.53 -0.12 3.75
CA GLU A 50 -2.95 0.68 2.68
C GLU A 50 -1.42 0.54 2.74
N MET A 51 -0.80 0.30 1.59
CA MET A 51 0.64 0.15 1.45
C MET A 51 1.12 0.59 0.08
N ASP A 52 2.39 0.98 0.04
CA ASP A 52 3.06 1.48 -1.15
C ASP A 52 3.93 0.38 -1.77
N LEU A 53 3.95 0.28 -3.10
CA LEU A 53 4.67 -0.75 -3.83
C LEU A 53 5.76 -0.17 -4.71
N CYS A 54 6.93 -0.80 -4.66
CA CYS A 54 8.07 -0.60 -5.55
C CYS A 54 8.50 -1.94 -6.14
N ILE A 55 9.39 -1.93 -7.12
CA ILE A 55 9.91 -3.15 -7.77
C ILE A 55 11.41 -3.26 -7.56
N SER A 56 11.88 -4.41 -7.09
CA SER A 56 13.31 -4.73 -6.93
C SER A 56 13.98 -5.09 -8.25
N ALA A 57 15.30 -5.25 -8.22
CA ALA A 57 16.09 -5.67 -9.39
C ALA A 57 15.70 -7.06 -9.92
N ASP A 58 15.31 -7.97 -9.03
CA ASP A 58 14.85 -9.32 -9.35
C ASP A 58 13.32 -9.41 -9.59
N GLY A 59 12.66 -8.27 -9.80
CA GLY A 59 11.24 -8.19 -10.16
C GLY A 59 10.27 -8.52 -9.05
N GLN A 60 10.71 -8.51 -7.78
CA GLN A 60 9.85 -8.68 -6.63
C GLN A 60 9.07 -7.41 -6.31
N VAL A 61 7.83 -7.57 -5.85
CA VAL A 61 7.02 -6.45 -5.36
C VAL A 61 7.40 -6.15 -3.92
N ILE A 62 8.01 -4.99 -3.70
CA ILE A 62 8.51 -4.53 -2.40
C ILE A 62 7.56 -3.51 -1.80
N VAL A 63 7.31 -3.60 -0.51
CA VAL A 63 6.47 -2.65 0.23
C VAL A 63 7.34 -1.51 0.75
N SER A 64 7.27 -0.36 0.08
CA SER A 64 8.05 0.84 0.38
C SER A 64 7.43 2.08 -0.24
N HIS A 65 7.43 3.19 0.48
CA HIS A 65 6.94 4.47 -0.04
C HIS A 65 7.90 5.08 -1.05
N GLU A 66 9.20 5.13 -0.75
CA GLU A 66 10.23 5.57 -1.68
C GLU A 66 10.86 4.37 -2.39
N PRO A 67 11.27 4.50 -3.67
CA PRO A 67 12.02 3.47 -4.37
C PRO A 67 13.52 3.44 -3.99
N TRP A 68 13.85 3.93 -2.81
CA TRP A 68 15.19 3.90 -2.19
C TRP A 68 15.07 3.79 -0.66
N MET A 69 16.21 3.61 0.01
CA MET A 69 16.26 3.62 1.47
C MET A 69 16.16 5.06 1.99
N ASN A 70 15.05 5.38 2.66
CA ASN A 70 14.79 6.72 3.19
C ASN A 70 15.75 7.04 4.34
N HIS A 71 16.40 8.20 4.27
CA HIS A 71 17.35 8.66 5.30
C HIS A 71 16.70 9.00 6.65
N GLU A 72 15.38 9.22 6.69
CA GLU A 72 14.70 9.53 7.96
C GLU A 72 14.47 8.27 8.81
N MET A 73 14.53 7.06 8.23
CA MET A 73 14.15 5.85 8.95
C MET A 73 15.01 4.61 8.69
N CYS A 74 15.90 4.64 7.69
CA CYS A 74 16.67 3.45 7.32
C CYS A 74 18.14 3.55 7.74
N ARG A 75 18.71 2.37 8.02
CA ARG A 75 20.13 2.13 8.33
C ARG A 75 20.71 1.14 7.33
N THR A 76 22.00 1.25 7.10
CA THR A 76 22.74 0.27 6.29
C THR A 76 22.80 -1.09 6.98
N PRO A 77 23.17 -2.17 6.28
CA PRO A 77 23.36 -3.49 6.89
C PRO A 77 24.36 -3.48 8.06
N GLU A 78 25.32 -2.55 8.06
CA GLU A 78 26.32 -2.36 9.12
C GLU A 78 25.78 -1.55 10.31
N GLY A 79 24.51 -1.09 10.25
CA GLY A 79 23.86 -0.35 11.33
C GLY A 79 24.13 1.15 11.34
N ARG A 80 24.68 1.71 10.26
CA ARG A 80 24.91 3.16 10.11
C ARG A 80 23.67 3.85 9.58
N ASP A 81 23.32 5.01 10.11
CA ASP A 81 22.27 5.86 9.60
C ASP A 81 22.59 6.31 8.17
N ILE A 82 21.60 6.20 7.27
CA ILE A 82 21.70 6.66 5.89
C ILE A 82 21.55 8.19 5.87
N THR A 83 22.45 8.89 5.14
CA THR A 83 22.37 10.33 4.97
C THR A 83 21.40 10.74 3.85
N ALA A 84 20.89 11.96 3.90
CA ALA A 84 20.00 12.48 2.87
C ALA A 84 20.66 12.50 1.48
N GLU A 85 21.96 12.80 1.41
CA GLU A 85 22.73 12.91 0.18
C GLU A 85 22.92 11.53 -0.50
N GLU A 86 23.07 10.45 0.29
CA GLU A 86 23.32 9.11 -0.24
C GLU A 86 22.05 8.28 -0.43
N ALA A 87 20.89 8.70 0.13
CA ALA A 87 19.68 7.90 0.19
C ALA A 87 19.26 7.30 -1.16
N ARG A 88 19.28 8.11 -2.23
CA ARG A 88 18.90 7.66 -3.58
C ARG A 88 19.88 6.67 -4.21
N SER A 89 21.13 6.60 -3.72
CA SER A 89 22.10 5.59 -4.16
C SER A 89 21.75 4.18 -3.67
N PHE A 90 20.99 4.08 -2.59
CA PHE A 90 20.41 2.82 -2.11
C PHE A 90 19.07 2.54 -2.82
N ASN A 91 19.14 2.41 -4.13
CA ASN A 91 18.01 2.26 -5.04
C ASN A 91 17.47 0.83 -5.01
N LEU A 92 16.18 0.66 -4.67
CA LEU A 92 15.54 -0.66 -4.60
C LEU A 92 15.54 -1.36 -5.97
N ARG A 93 15.40 -0.60 -7.05
CA ARG A 93 15.41 -1.13 -8.43
C ARG A 93 16.77 -1.70 -8.83
N ALA A 94 17.83 -1.35 -8.12
CA ALA A 94 19.19 -1.85 -8.34
C ALA A 94 19.58 -2.99 -7.37
N MET A 95 18.72 -3.33 -6.42
CA MET A 95 18.96 -4.38 -5.40
C MET A 95 17.95 -5.51 -5.54
N THR A 96 18.37 -6.74 -5.23
CA THR A 96 17.44 -7.87 -5.06
C THR A 96 16.62 -7.70 -3.77
N ALA A 97 15.49 -8.41 -3.68
CA ALA A 97 14.69 -8.41 -2.44
C ALA A 97 15.51 -8.87 -1.23
N GLY A 98 16.40 -9.84 -1.39
CA GLY A 98 17.33 -10.28 -0.33
C GLY A 98 18.28 -9.19 0.13
N GLN A 99 18.88 -8.45 -0.80
CA GLN A 99 19.75 -7.31 -0.46
C GLN A 99 18.97 -6.18 0.24
N ILE A 100 17.73 -5.92 -0.19
CA ILE A 100 16.85 -4.94 0.46
C ILE A 100 16.56 -5.34 1.91
N ALA A 101 16.34 -6.63 2.17
CA ALA A 101 16.04 -7.14 3.50
C ALA A 101 17.21 -7.03 4.49
N ASP A 102 18.42 -6.82 4.03
CA ASP A 102 19.61 -6.61 4.89
C ASP A 102 19.64 -5.22 5.56
N PHE A 103 18.85 -4.26 5.06
CA PHE A 103 18.73 -2.92 5.64
C PHE A 103 17.69 -2.92 6.75
N ASP A 104 17.98 -2.18 7.83
CA ASP A 104 16.99 -1.90 8.87
C ASP A 104 16.24 -0.59 8.57
N CYS A 105 14.92 -0.61 8.66
CA CYS A 105 14.06 0.56 8.50
C CYS A 105 13.04 0.69 9.66
N GLY A 106 13.42 0.28 10.87
CA GLY A 106 12.53 0.31 12.03
C GLY A 106 13.18 0.75 13.33
N LEU A 107 14.50 0.68 13.45
CA LEU A 107 15.23 1.07 14.67
C LEU A 107 15.52 2.56 14.76
N ARG A 108 15.60 3.26 13.62
CA ARG A 108 15.89 4.69 13.61
C ARG A 108 14.66 5.50 14.00
N PRO A 109 14.75 6.43 15.00
CA PRO A 109 13.64 7.31 15.35
C PRO A 109 13.17 8.16 14.17
N HIS A 110 11.87 8.13 13.89
CA HIS A 110 11.30 8.93 12.82
C HIS A 110 11.00 10.35 13.30
N PRO A 111 11.50 11.41 12.64
CA PRO A 111 11.40 12.79 13.13
C PRO A 111 9.96 13.31 13.23
N ARG A 112 9.04 12.74 12.45
CA ARG A 112 7.62 13.17 12.41
C ARG A 112 6.72 12.42 13.39
N PHE A 113 7.18 11.31 13.97
CA PHE A 113 6.37 10.42 14.82
C PHE A 113 7.08 10.14 16.15
N PRO A 114 7.05 11.09 17.11
CA PRO A 114 7.79 10.97 18.36
C PRO A 114 7.30 9.82 19.27
N ASP A 115 6.02 9.43 19.12
CA ASP A 115 5.42 8.34 19.90
C ASP A 115 5.60 6.95 19.24
N GLN A 116 6.23 6.90 18.06
CA GLN A 116 6.49 5.66 17.36
C GLN A 116 7.48 4.80 18.15
N ARG A 117 7.11 3.55 18.42
CA ARG A 117 8.01 2.55 18.99
C ARG A 117 8.95 2.02 17.91
N HIS A 118 10.22 1.80 18.27
CA HIS A 118 11.25 1.33 17.36
C HIS A 118 11.49 -0.17 17.56
N LEU A 119 11.63 -0.90 16.46
CA LEU A 119 11.99 -2.31 16.45
C LEU A 119 12.71 -2.63 15.14
N PRO A 120 13.54 -3.68 15.11
CA PRO A 120 14.16 -4.11 13.85
C PRO A 120 13.09 -4.44 12.83
N ALA A 121 13.19 -3.85 11.64
CA ALA A 121 12.28 -4.14 10.54
C ALA A 121 12.97 -3.87 9.20
N HIS A 122 12.73 -4.75 8.23
CA HIS A 122 13.16 -4.55 6.84
C HIS A 122 11.98 -4.14 5.98
N LYS A 123 12.26 -3.67 4.76
CA LYS A 123 11.23 -3.47 3.72
C LYS A 123 10.81 -4.85 3.19
N PRO A 124 9.57 -5.30 3.48
CA PRO A 124 9.14 -6.63 3.10
C PRO A 124 8.74 -6.72 1.64
N THR A 125 8.68 -7.92 1.08
CA THR A 125 7.91 -8.18 -0.13
C THR A 125 6.42 -8.19 0.16
N LEU A 126 5.59 -7.94 -0.86
CA LEU A 126 4.14 -8.07 -0.72
C LEU A 126 3.75 -9.49 -0.26
N ALA A 127 4.43 -10.51 -0.77
CA ALA A 127 4.20 -11.91 -0.36
C ALA A 127 4.43 -12.11 1.14
N GLU A 128 5.53 -11.60 1.70
CA GLU A 128 5.83 -11.69 3.14
C GLU A 128 4.72 -11.03 3.97
N VAL A 129 4.27 -9.84 3.56
CA VAL A 129 3.17 -9.13 4.25
C VAL A 129 1.90 -9.98 4.23
N VAL A 130 1.44 -10.39 3.05
CA VAL A 130 0.19 -11.14 2.89
C VAL A 130 0.22 -12.46 3.64
N GLN A 131 1.34 -13.20 3.60
CA GLN A 131 1.49 -14.46 4.33
C GLN A 131 1.25 -14.31 5.83
N VAL A 132 1.75 -13.24 6.44
CA VAL A 132 1.51 -12.97 7.88
C VAL A 132 0.10 -12.44 8.11
N ILE A 133 -0.33 -11.47 7.32
CA ILE A 133 -1.61 -10.77 7.53
C ILE A 133 -2.80 -11.72 7.40
N GLU A 134 -2.78 -12.66 6.45
CA GLU A 134 -3.87 -13.64 6.28
C GLU A 134 -4.01 -14.59 7.49
N THR A 135 -3.05 -14.62 8.41
CA THR A 135 -3.14 -15.38 9.67
C THR A 135 -3.73 -14.56 10.82
N VAL A 136 -3.90 -13.24 10.67
CA VAL A 136 -4.41 -12.35 11.72
C VAL A 136 -5.93 -12.24 11.59
N PRO A 137 -6.71 -12.71 12.58
CA PRO A 137 -8.15 -12.58 12.53
C PRO A 137 -8.57 -11.12 12.77
N LEU A 138 -9.52 -10.61 12.00
CA LEU A 138 -10.18 -9.35 12.27
C LEU A 138 -11.23 -9.51 13.39
N LEU A 139 -11.49 -8.40 14.09
CA LEU A 139 -12.45 -8.39 15.23
C LEU A 139 -13.87 -8.81 14.82
N ASP A 140 -14.28 -8.52 13.60
CA ASP A 140 -15.59 -8.84 13.03
C ASP A 140 -15.61 -10.16 12.23
N GLY A 141 -14.46 -10.82 12.10
CA GLY A 141 -14.32 -12.05 11.31
C GLY A 141 -14.34 -11.83 9.78
N ALA A 142 -14.39 -10.57 9.31
CA ALA A 142 -14.30 -10.26 7.89
C ALA A 142 -12.88 -10.51 7.35
N PRO A 143 -12.70 -10.82 6.06
CA PRO A 143 -11.38 -10.91 5.46
C PRO A 143 -10.73 -9.51 5.34
N VAL A 144 -9.42 -9.44 5.51
CA VAL A 144 -8.63 -8.21 5.30
C VAL A 144 -8.74 -7.75 3.85
N ARG A 145 -8.86 -6.44 3.66
CA ARG A 145 -8.81 -5.81 2.33
C ARG A 145 -7.52 -5.00 2.19
N TYR A 146 -7.08 -4.86 0.95
CA TYR A 146 -5.80 -4.24 0.60
C TYR A 146 -6.02 -3.05 -0.32
N ASN A 147 -5.37 -1.94 -0.03
CA ASN A 147 -5.27 -0.78 -0.91
C ASN A 147 -3.79 -0.58 -1.27
N LEU A 148 -3.43 -0.95 -2.50
CA LEU A 148 -2.05 -1.03 -2.95
C LEU A 148 -1.74 0.13 -3.89
N GLU A 149 -0.82 1.02 -3.49
CA GLU A 149 -0.37 2.13 -4.32
C GLU A 149 0.80 1.71 -5.20
N ILE A 150 0.65 1.85 -6.51
CA ILE A 150 1.75 1.74 -7.46
C ILE A 150 2.52 3.06 -7.47
N LYS A 151 3.76 3.03 -6.96
CA LYS A 151 4.66 4.20 -6.85
C LYS A 151 5.40 4.46 -8.17
N HIS A 152 4.64 4.60 -9.26
CA HIS A 152 5.16 4.93 -10.57
C HIS A 152 5.17 6.44 -10.77
N LYS A 153 6.27 6.95 -11.34
CA LYS A 153 6.38 8.30 -11.89
C LYS A 153 7.16 8.22 -13.20
N PRO A 154 6.77 8.95 -14.25
CA PRO A 154 7.52 8.94 -15.52
C PRO A 154 9.00 9.30 -15.34
N GLU A 155 9.30 10.27 -14.47
CA GLU A 155 10.67 10.70 -14.16
C GLU A 155 11.51 9.68 -13.40
N TYR A 156 10.89 8.63 -12.85
CA TYR A 156 11.57 7.52 -12.19
C TYR A 156 11.98 6.41 -13.15
N GLU A 157 11.44 6.40 -14.37
CA GLU A 157 11.80 5.40 -15.37
C GLU A 157 13.14 5.70 -16.02
N PRO A 158 13.96 4.71 -16.29
CA PRO A 158 13.91 3.33 -15.81
C PRO A 158 14.67 3.12 -14.50
N GLN A 159 15.25 4.18 -13.95
CA GLN A 159 16.24 4.12 -12.86
C GLN A 159 15.62 3.60 -11.54
N PHE A 160 14.46 4.15 -11.15
CA PHE A 160 13.84 3.86 -9.86
C PHE A 160 12.59 2.98 -9.97
N CYS A 161 12.00 2.88 -11.16
CA CYS A 161 10.89 1.97 -11.40
C CYS A 161 10.88 1.50 -12.86
N PRO A 162 10.24 0.36 -13.16
CA PRO A 162 9.97 -0.04 -14.54
C PRO A 162 8.93 0.86 -15.18
N ASP A 163 8.73 0.74 -16.52
CA ASP A 163 7.61 1.38 -17.19
C ASP A 163 6.27 0.97 -16.60
N ALA A 164 5.24 1.79 -16.82
CA ALA A 164 3.92 1.60 -16.22
C ALA A 164 3.31 0.23 -16.54
N ALA A 165 3.43 -0.24 -17.79
CA ALA A 165 2.87 -1.52 -18.22
C ALA A 165 3.55 -2.70 -17.52
N THR A 166 4.87 -2.68 -17.38
CA THR A 166 5.65 -3.69 -16.66
C THR A 166 5.34 -3.67 -15.17
N PHE A 167 5.26 -2.47 -14.57
CA PHE A 167 4.94 -2.32 -13.15
C PHE A 167 3.55 -2.90 -12.84
N ALA A 168 2.54 -2.52 -13.61
CA ALA A 168 1.18 -3.06 -13.48
C ALA A 168 1.16 -4.57 -13.64
N ARG A 169 1.82 -5.12 -14.65
CA ARG A 169 1.89 -6.56 -14.90
C ARG A 169 2.48 -7.34 -13.70
N LEU A 170 3.57 -6.85 -13.12
CA LEU A 170 4.21 -7.49 -11.97
C LEU A 170 3.31 -7.47 -10.74
N VAL A 171 2.66 -6.34 -10.46
CA VAL A 171 1.73 -6.20 -9.33
C VAL A 171 0.50 -7.10 -9.50
N ILE A 172 -0.13 -7.07 -10.69
CA ILE A 172 -1.31 -7.90 -10.98
C ILE A 172 -0.97 -9.39 -10.85
N ALA A 173 0.14 -9.84 -11.43
CA ALA A 173 0.57 -11.22 -11.35
C ALA A 173 0.79 -11.67 -9.89
N GLU A 174 1.42 -10.84 -9.08
CA GLU A 174 1.68 -11.17 -7.67
C GLU A 174 0.40 -11.19 -6.84
N VAL A 175 -0.48 -10.22 -7.00
CA VAL A 175 -1.79 -10.17 -6.31
C VAL A 175 -2.65 -11.39 -6.68
N GLN A 176 -2.65 -11.80 -7.96
CA GLN A 176 -3.34 -13.01 -8.41
C GLN A 176 -2.72 -14.27 -7.80
N ARG A 177 -1.40 -14.37 -7.79
CA ARG A 177 -0.67 -15.51 -7.19
C ARG A 177 -0.98 -15.65 -5.69
N LEU A 178 -1.11 -14.53 -4.99
CA LEU A 178 -1.46 -14.47 -3.57
C LEU A 178 -2.95 -14.71 -3.28
N GLY A 179 -3.80 -14.71 -4.30
CA GLY A 179 -5.23 -14.97 -4.15
C GLY A 179 -6.04 -13.87 -3.48
N ILE A 180 -5.55 -12.63 -3.51
CA ILE A 180 -6.19 -11.47 -2.84
C ILE A 180 -6.86 -10.48 -3.81
N GLY A 181 -6.95 -10.80 -5.09
CA GLY A 181 -7.41 -9.87 -6.15
C GLY A 181 -8.78 -9.26 -5.89
N GLU A 182 -9.77 -10.05 -5.45
CA GLU A 182 -11.13 -9.58 -5.16
C GLU A 182 -11.21 -8.65 -3.92
N ARG A 183 -10.17 -8.65 -3.09
CA ARG A 183 -10.07 -7.82 -1.87
C ARG A 183 -9.06 -6.68 -2.01
N THR A 184 -8.60 -6.43 -3.24
CA THR A 184 -7.55 -5.46 -3.53
C THR A 184 -8.11 -4.31 -4.35
N CYS A 185 -7.80 -3.08 -3.92
CA CYS A 185 -7.91 -1.87 -4.71
C CYS A 185 -6.50 -1.43 -5.13
N ILE A 186 -6.32 -1.06 -6.39
CA ILE A 186 -5.08 -0.45 -6.87
C ILE A 186 -5.27 1.06 -6.93
N GLN A 187 -4.39 1.79 -6.27
CA GLN A 187 -4.36 3.25 -6.34
C GLN A 187 -3.04 3.76 -6.92
N SER A 188 -3.05 4.92 -7.51
CA SER A 188 -1.84 5.60 -7.98
C SER A 188 -2.09 7.08 -8.24
N PHE A 189 -1.05 7.90 -8.13
CA PHE A 189 -0.98 9.25 -8.70
C PHE A 189 -0.65 9.24 -10.19
N SER A 190 -0.17 8.11 -10.73
CA SER A 190 0.20 7.95 -12.12
C SER A 190 -0.98 7.54 -12.97
N SER A 191 -1.43 8.40 -13.89
CA SER A 191 -2.44 8.03 -14.90
C SER A 191 -1.96 6.87 -15.77
N ALA A 192 -0.68 6.84 -16.16
CA ALA A 192 -0.11 5.75 -16.94
C ALA A 192 -0.19 4.39 -16.21
N ALA A 193 0.06 4.36 -14.90
CA ALA A 193 -0.05 3.14 -14.10
C ALA A 193 -1.51 2.66 -14.03
N LEU A 194 -2.48 3.56 -13.81
CA LEU A 194 -3.91 3.20 -13.77
C LEU A 194 -4.43 2.75 -15.12
N GLU A 195 -4.03 3.39 -16.23
CA GLU A 195 -4.34 2.92 -17.58
C GLU A 195 -3.83 1.50 -17.82
N ALA A 196 -2.57 1.23 -17.44
CA ALA A 196 -1.97 -0.09 -17.59
C ALA A 196 -2.71 -1.16 -16.76
N VAL A 197 -3.15 -0.83 -15.54
CA VAL A 197 -3.97 -1.72 -14.72
C VAL A 197 -5.32 -1.97 -15.37
N HIS A 198 -5.98 -0.92 -15.85
CA HIS A 198 -7.29 -1.04 -16.52
C HIS A 198 -7.21 -1.90 -17.78
N GLU A 199 -6.18 -1.74 -18.60
CA GLU A 199 -5.97 -2.55 -19.80
C GLU A 199 -5.73 -4.03 -19.48
N GLN A 200 -4.97 -4.33 -18.43
CA GLN A 200 -4.57 -5.69 -18.09
C GLN A 200 -5.57 -6.42 -17.18
N ALA A 201 -6.30 -5.68 -16.36
CA ALA A 201 -7.27 -6.20 -15.40
C ALA A 201 -8.48 -5.24 -15.27
N PRO A 202 -9.35 -5.15 -16.31
CA PRO A 202 -10.40 -4.14 -16.39
C PRO A 202 -11.45 -4.22 -15.28
N ASP A 203 -11.62 -5.40 -14.67
CA ASP A 203 -12.61 -5.63 -13.59
C ASP A 203 -12.08 -5.29 -12.19
N TRP A 204 -10.80 -4.92 -12.07
CA TRP A 204 -10.22 -4.59 -10.79
C TRP A 204 -10.64 -3.22 -10.30
N THR A 205 -10.85 -3.10 -8.98
CA THR A 205 -11.13 -1.80 -8.34
C THR A 205 -9.89 -0.92 -8.42
N THR A 206 -10.08 0.29 -8.92
CA THR A 206 -9.03 1.31 -9.05
C THR A 206 -9.42 2.59 -8.32
N ALA A 207 -8.43 3.25 -7.75
CA ALA A 207 -8.56 4.55 -7.12
C ALA A 207 -7.51 5.52 -7.69
N TRP A 208 -7.93 6.72 -8.06
CA TRP A 208 -7.00 7.73 -8.50
C TRP A 208 -6.69 8.73 -7.40
N LEU A 209 -5.41 8.82 -7.04
CA LEU A 209 -4.91 9.83 -6.12
C LEU A 209 -4.72 11.14 -6.87
N LEU A 210 -5.42 12.16 -6.43
CA LEU A 210 -5.43 13.48 -7.06
C LEU A 210 -4.54 14.45 -6.31
N ASP A 211 -3.84 15.31 -7.05
CA ASP A 211 -3.13 16.44 -6.47
C ASP A 211 -4.11 17.53 -6.08
N SER A 212 -3.93 18.12 -4.90
CA SER A 212 -4.79 19.17 -4.35
C SER A 212 -4.79 20.47 -5.18
N ASP A 213 -3.77 20.67 -5.99
CA ASP A 213 -3.53 21.93 -6.72
C ASP A 213 -4.17 21.96 -8.12
N CYS A 214 -4.92 20.92 -8.49
CA CYS A 214 -5.51 20.81 -9.82
C CYS A 214 -7.00 20.42 -9.73
N PRO A 215 -7.90 21.04 -10.54
CA PRO A 215 -9.31 20.67 -10.55
C PRO A 215 -9.53 19.20 -10.84
N VAL A 216 -10.48 18.58 -10.14
CA VAL A 216 -10.76 17.14 -10.23
C VAL A 216 -11.11 16.72 -11.66
N GLU A 217 -12.00 17.45 -12.35
CA GLU A 217 -12.38 17.15 -13.72
C GLU A 217 -11.18 17.15 -14.67
N ALA A 218 -10.30 18.15 -14.56
CA ALA A 218 -9.11 18.23 -15.41
C ALA A 218 -8.14 17.07 -15.19
N GLN A 219 -8.11 16.51 -13.98
CA GLN A 219 -7.32 15.30 -13.69
C GLN A 219 -8.02 14.05 -14.24
N LEU A 220 -9.34 13.91 -14.04
CA LEU A 220 -10.11 12.77 -14.54
C LEU A 220 -10.05 12.63 -16.06
N ASP A 221 -9.95 13.74 -16.79
CA ASP A 221 -9.81 13.75 -18.25
C ASP A 221 -8.48 13.15 -18.76
N LYS A 222 -7.51 12.92 -17.89
CA LYS A 222 -6.25 12.23 -18.22
C LYS A 222 -6.40 10.70 -18.36
N LEU A 223 -7.52 10.14 -17.89
CA LEU A 223 -7.81 8.71 -17.98
C LEU A 223 -8.81 8.41 -19.10
N SER A 224 -8.61 7.31 -19.79
CA SER A 224 -9.55 6.79 -20.80
C SER A 224 -10.79 6.10 -20.18
N PHE A 225 -10.78 5.91 -18.87
CA PHE A 225 -11.84 5.25 -18.11
C PHE A 225 -12.15 6.03 -16.82
N ARG A 226 -13.24 5.70 -16.16
CA ARG A 226 -13.56 6.25 -14.81
C ARG A 226 -13.05 5.31 -13.73
N PRO A 227 -12.17 5.76 -12.83
CA PRO A 227 -11.80 4.99 -11.66
C PRO A 227 -12.99 4.82 -10.70
N HIS A 228 -12.97 3.80 -9.87
CA HIS A 228 -14.04 3.55 -8.90
C HIS A 228 -14.04 4.59 -7.77
N ILE A 229 -12.85 5.10 -7.41
CA ILE A 229 -12.62 6.05 -6.33
C ILE A 229 -11.70 7.17 -6.84
N TYR A 230 -11.90 8.41 -6.40
CA TYR A 230 -11.03 9.57 -6.68
C TYR A 230 -11.27 10.68 -5.67
#